data_bc2baca19b69eba892faea32538b930a
#
_entry.id   bc2baca19b69eba892faea32538b930a
#
_cell.length_a   1.000
_cell.length_b   1.000
_cell.length_c   1.000
_cell.angle_alpha   90.00
_cell.angle_beta   90.00
_cell.angle_gamma   90.00
#
_symmetry.space_group_name_H-M   'P 1'
#
loop_
_entity.id
_entity.type
_entity.pdbx_description
1 polymer ?
#
loop_
_entity_poly.entity_id
_entity_poly.type
_entity_poly.pdbx_seq_one_letter_code
_entity_poly.pdbx_strand_id
1 'polypeptide(L)'
;TLEGMDTPGKVRQLCYKARHLHDALTDIPSVAAVCVYPALVKVAKKALIGSKINVASVAMGFPSGQIDFNSKLEEIRFAIDAGADEVDMVISRGRFLSGDFQTVFDEVVQAKKMCDKVHLKVILETSELVTLDNIRRASEIAMAAGADFIKTSTGKAKCGATQPVTLVM
;
A
#
# COMPACT_ATOMS: atom_id res chain seq x y z
N THR A 1 4.62 5.56 -8.32
CA THR A 1 5.04 6.89 -7.89
C THR A 1 4.05 7.44 -6.88
N LEU A 2 4.53 8.07 -5.82
CA LEU A 2 3.74 8.55 -4.68
C LEU A 2 4.26 9.93 -4.22
N GLU A 3 4.36 10.86 -5.16
CA GLU A 3 4.83 12.21 -4.91
C GLU A 3 3.69 13.22 -5.06
N GLY A 4 3.68 14.27 -4.22
CA GLY A 4 2.66 15.32 -4.32
C GLY A 4 2.66 16.07 -5.67
N MET A 5 3.76 15.97 -6.42
CA MET A 5 3.90 16.54 -7.75
C MET A 5 3.58 15.55 -8.90
N ASP A 6 3.02 14.38 -8.61
CA ASP A 6 2.71 13.39 -9.64
C ASP A 6 1.61 13.91 -10.58
N THR A 7 1.87 13.84 -11.87
CA THR A 7 0.95 14.24 -12.92
C THR A 7 0.42 13.05 -13.70
N PRO A 8 -0.73 13.17 -14.39
CA PRO A 8 -1.20 12.12 -15.30
C PRO A 8 -0.15 11.72 -16.35
N GLY A 9 0.68 12.66 -16.82
CA GLY A 9 1.78 12.39 -17.75
C GLY A 9 2.85 11.50 -17.15
N LYS A 10 3.28 11.79 -15.92
CA LYS A 10 4.26 10.97 -15.18
C LYS A 10 3.74 9.56 -14.89
N VAL A 11 2.45 9.42 -14.55
CA VAL A 11 1.84 8.10 -14.34
C VAL A 11 1.76 7.32 -15.64
N ARG A 12 1.39 7.93 -16.78
CA ARG A 12 1.43 7.24 -18.07
C ARG A 12 2.83 6.77 -18.44
N GLN A 13 3.86 7.59 -18.18
CA GLN A 13 5.25 7.19 -18.39
C GLN A 13 5.67 6.02 -17.48
N LEU A 14 5.27 6.03 -16.18
CA LEU A 14 5.49 4.91 -15.27
C LEU A 14 4.85 3.62 -15.80
N CYS A 15 3.60 3.68 -16.24
CA CYS A 15 2.88 2.53 -16.80
C CYS A 15 3.53 2.02 -18.10
N TYR A 16 4.02 2.92 -18.95
CA TYR A 16 4.78 2.53 -20.14
C TYR A 16 6.04 1.73 -19.75
N LYS A 17 6.84 2.26 -18.82
CA LYS A 17 8.04 1.57 -18.31
C LYS A 17 7.70 0.22 -17.66
N ALA A 18 6.59 0.13 -16.94
CA ALA A 18 6.13 -1.11 -16.32
C ALA A 18 5.82 -2.22 -17.33
N ARG A 19 5.34 -1.84 -18.52
CA ARG A 19 5.05 -2.76 -19.64
C ARG A 19 6.30 -3.10 -20.48
N HIS A 20 7.25 -2.17 -20.55
CA HIS A 20 8.44 -2.27 -21.41
C HIS A 20 9.68 -2.09 -20.52
N LEU A 21 10.04 -3.17 -19.82
CA LEU A 21 11.14 -3.12 -18.84
C LEU A 21 12.50 -2.96 -19.50
N HIS A 22 12.69 -3.57 -20.68
CA HIS A 22 13.93 -3.48 -21.44
C HIS A 22 13.71 -3.84 -22.92
N ASP A 23 14.20 -3.00 -23.82
CA ASP A 23 13.95 -3.16 -25.26
C ASP A 23 14.65 -4.42 -25.86
N ALA A 24 15.79 -4.82 -25.28
CA ALA A 24 16.59 -5.94 -25.78
C ALA A 24 16.42 -7.25 -25.00
N LEU A 25 15.73 -7.24 -23.84
CA LEU A 25 15.56 -8.41 -22.97
C LEU A 25 14.07 -8.73 -22.86
N THR A 26 13.60 -9.63 -23.71
CA THR A 26 12.17 -10.02 -23.79
C THR A 26 11.74 -10.98 -22.70
N ASP A 27 12.68 -11.65 -22.03
CA ASP A 27 12.40 -12.69 -21.03
C ASP A 27 12.29 -12.16 -19.59
N ILE A 28 12.44 -10.84 -19.40
CA ILE A 28 12.25 -10.22 -18.09
C ILE A 28 10.75 -10.16 -17.80
N PRO A 29 10.27 -10.77 -16.69
CA PRO A 29 8.86 -10.71 -16.33
C PRO A 29 8.45 -9.25 -15.98
N SER A 30 7.24 -8.85 -16.37
CA SER A 30 6.68 -7.55 -16.01
C SER A 30 6.57 -7.39 -14.49
N VAL A 31 6.48 -6.15 -14.01
CA VAL A 31 6.14 -5.88 -12.61
C VAL A 31 4.73 -6.40 -12.29
N ALA A 32 4.49 -6.81 -11.05
CA ALA A 32 3.17 -7.28 -10.62
C ALA A 32 2.13 -6.13 -10.57
N ALA A 33 2.54 -4.95 -10.10
CA ALA A 33 1.66 -3.79 -9.97
C ALA A 33 2.42 -2.46 -10.08
N VAL A 34 1.70 -1.40 -10.41
CA VAL A 34 2.13 -0.02 -10.20
C VAL A 34 1.30 0.58 -9.07
N CYS A 35 1.94 1.38 -8.20
CA CYS A 35 1.26 2.02 -7.08
C CYS A 35 1.19 3.53 -7.28
N VAL A 36 -0.01 4.10 -7.07
CA VAL A 36 -0.29 5.53 -7.27
C VAL A 36 -1.22 6.07 -6.17
N TYR A 37 -1.38 7.37 -6.10
CA TYR A 37 -2.44 7.99 -5.28
C TYR A 37 -3.83 7.74 -5.88
N PRO A 38 -4.92 7.73 -5.06
CA PRO A 38 -6.28 7.40 -5.49
C PRO A 38 -6.75 8.22 -6.71
N ALA A 39 -6.44 9.51 -6.75
CA ALA A 39 -6.81 10.42 -7.84
C ALA A 39 -6.21 10.02 -9.21
N LEU A 40 -5.14 9.21 -9.21
CA LEU A 40 -4.41 8.81 -10.43
C LEU A 40 -4.70 7.35 -10.84
N VAL A 41 -5.53 6.61 -10.08
CA VAL A 41 -5.88 5.21 -10.39
C VAL A 41 -6.50 5.08 -11.77
N LYS A 42 -7.50 5.90 -12.13
CA LYS A 42 -8.13 5.86 -13.46
C LYS A 42 -7.14 6.09 -14.60
N VAL A 43 -6.14 6.93 -14.38
CA VAL A 43 -5.08 7.19 -15.37
C VAL A 43 -4.21 5.96 -15.57
N ALA A 44 -3.79 5.32 -14.46
CA ALA A 44 -2.99 4.10 -14.49
C ALA A 44 -3.77 2.94 -15.12
N LYS A 45 -5.03 2.72 -14.72
CA LYS A 45 -5.90 1.68 -15.31
C LYS A 45 -6.01 1.83 -16.81
N LYS A 46 -6.28 3.05 -17.31
CA LYS A 46 -6.36 3.32 -18.75
C LYS A 46 -5.04 3.04 -19.47
N ALA A 47 -3.90 3.39 -18.86
CA ALA A 47 -2.58 3.18 -19.46
C ALA A 47 -2.14 1.71 -19.47
N LEU A 48 -2.73 0.87 -18.61
CA LEU A 48 -2.39 -0.56 -18.46
C LEU A 48 -3.40 -1.49 -19.14
N ILE A 49 -4.39 -0.98 -19.87
CA ILE A 49 -5.34 -1.81 -20.63
C ILE A 49 -4.59 -2.81 -21.50
N GLY A 50 -4.99 -4.08 -21.44
CA GLY A 50 -4.36 -5.17 -22.18
C GLY A 50 -3.07 -5.73 -21.58
N SER A 51 -2.67 -5.29 -20.39
CA SER A 51 -1.58 -5.89 -19.61
C SER A 51 -2.13 -6.69 -18.42
N LYS A 52 -1.27 -7.51 -17.80
CA LYS A 52 -1.57 -8.24 -16.54
C LYS A 52 -1.09 -7.46 -15.30
N ILE A 53 -0.66 -6.21 -15.47
CA ILE A 53 -0.11 -5.40 -14.38
C ILE A 53 -1.27 -4.78 -13.60
N ASN A 54 -1.31 -5.04 -12.29
CA ASN A 54 -2.30 -4.47 -11.39
C ASN A 54 -2.05 -2.98 -11.12
N VAL A 55 -3.10 -2.30 -10.68
CA VAL A 55 -3.00 -0.95 -10.14
C VAL A 55 -3.29 -1.01 -8.64
N ALA A 56 -2.27 -0.73 -7.85
CA ALA A 56 -2.38 -0.52 -6.41
C ALA A 56 -2.63 0.97 -6.12
N SER A 57 -3.42 1.25 -5.09
CA SER A 57 -3.63 2.60 -4.59
C SER A 57 -3.31 2.69 -3.11
N VAL A 58 -2.58 3.72 -2.70
CA VAL A 58 -2.45 4.02 -1.27
C VAL A 58 -3.77 4.57 -0.72
N ALA A 59 -4.04 4.33 0.56
CA ALA A 59 -5.22 4.82 1.26
C ALA A 59 -4.95 4.90 2.78
N MET A 60 -5.98 5.18 3.56
CA MET A 60 -5.98 5.24 5.03
C MET A 60 -5.10 6.37 5.59
N GLY A 61 -5.14 7.53 4.93
CA GLY A 61 -4.35 8.69 5.34
C GLY A 61 -2.86 8.55 5.06
N PHE A 62 -2.51 7.81 3.99
CA PHE A 62 -1.11 7.63 3.59
C PHE A 62 -0.41 8.99 3.36
N PRO A 63 0.85 9.19 3.83
CA PRO A 63 1.71 8.20 4.50
C PRO A 63 1.59 8.17 6.04
N SER A 64 0.92 9.12 6.67
CA SER A 64 0.93 9.29 8.12
C SER A 64 -0.06 8.39 8.87
N GLY A 65 -1.19 8.06 8.25
CA GLY A 65 -2.30 7.36 8.89
C GLY A 65 -3.11 8.21 9.86
N GLN A 66 -2.87 9.54 9.92
CA GLN A 66 -3.43 10.45 10.94
C GLN A 66 -4.63 11.26 10.42
N ILE A 67 -5.65 10.58 9.97
CA ILE A 67 -6.97 11.16 9.66
C ILE A 67 -8.05 10.40 10.42
N ASP A 68 -9.26 10.93 10.48
CA ASP A 68 -10.38 10.23 11.12
C ASP A 68 -10.72 8.92 10.38
N PHE A 69 -11.32 7.98 11.11
CA PHE A 69 -11.52 6.63 10.61
C PHE A 69 -12.53 6.55 9.45
N ASN A 70 -13.57 7.39 9.45
CA ASN A 70 -14.55 7.39 8.36
C ASN A 70 -13.89 7.87 7.06
N SER A 71 -13.08 8.94 7.15
CA SER A 71 -12.29 9.43 6.01
C SER A 71 -11.31 8.36 5.48
N LYS A 72 -10.71 7.55 6.37
CA LYS A 72 -9.88 6.42 5.96
C LYS A 72 -10.65 5.42 5.10
N LEU A 73 -11.86 5.05 5.49
CA LEU A 73 -12.70 4.12 4.73
C LEU A 73 -13.19 4.73 3.40
N GLU A 74 -13.51 6.02 3.39
CA GLU A 74 -13.87 6.72 2.15
C GLU A 74 -12.72 6.73 1.12
N GLU A 75 -11.47 6.89 1.57
CA GLU A 75 -10.32 6.77 0.67
C GLU A 75 -10.20 5.39 0.03
N ILE A 76 -10.45 4.31 0.79
CA ILE A 76 -10.47 2.94 0.25
C ILE A 76 -11.57 2.82 -0.81
N ARG A 77 -12.80 3.26 -0.48
CA ARG A 77 -13.93 3.23 -1.41
C ARG A 77 -13.61 3.97 -2.70
N PHE A 78 -13.08 5.19 -2.57
CA PHE A 78 -12.72 6.01 -3.72
C PHE A 78 -11.67 5.32 -4.62
N ALA A 79 -10.65 4.67 -4.02
CA ALA A 79 -9.64 3.94 -4.77
C ALA A 79 -10.25 2.75 -5.54
N ILE A 80 -11.12 1.96 -4.89
CA ILE A 80 -11.80 0.81 -5.49
C ILE A 80 -12.74 1.26 -6.61
N ASP A 81 -13.55 2.28 -6.40
CA ASP A 81 -14.46 2.84 -7.40
C ASP A 81 -13.71 3.44 -8.61
N ALA A 82 -12.46 3.89 -8.40
CA ALA A 82 -11.58 4.31 -9.46
C ALA A 82 -10.97 3.13 -10.26
N GLY A 83 -11.12 1.89 -9.76
CA GLY A 83 -10.68 0.66 -10.41
C GLY A 83 -9.36 0.10 -9.88
N ALA A 84 -8.95 0.41 -8.64
CA ALA A 84 -7.78 -0.20 -8.03
C ALA A 84 -7.98 -1.72 -7.88
N ASP A 85 -6.95 -2.50 -8.20
CA ASP A 85 -6.90 -3.95 -8.01
C ASP A 85 -6.36 -4.33 -6.63
N GLU A 86 -5.63 -3.40 -6.00
CA GLU A 86 -4.98 -3.56 -4.71
C GLU A 86 -5.03 -2.24 -3.93
N VAL A 87 -5.16 -2.31 -2.61
CA VAL A 87 -5.12 -1.17 -1.70
C VAL A 87 -3.96 -1.34 -0.74
N ASP A 88 -3.10 -0.33 -0.68
CA ASP A 88 -1.96 -0.25 0.25
C ASP A 88 -2.34 0.70 1.39
N MET A 89 -2.83 0.18 2.52
CA MET A 89 -3.12 0.98 3.71
C MET A 89 -1.89 1.14 4.59
N VAL A 90 -1.86 2.19 5.41
CA VAL A 90 -0.87 2.36 6.47
C VAL A 90 -1.54 2.24 7.84
N ILE A 91 -0.89 1.54 8.78
CA ILE A 91 -1.42 1.40 10.15
C ILE A 91 -1.37 2.74 10.90
N SER A 92 -2.24 2.90 11.89
CA SER A 92 -2.21 4.01 12.85
C SER A 92 -1.05 3.82 13.84
N ARG A 93 0.17 4.19 13.41
CA ARG A 93 1.41 4.00 14.19
C ARG A 93 1.35 4.61 15.59
N GLY A 94 0.76 5.80 15.71
CA GLY A 94 0.58 6.45 17.01
C GLY A 94 -0.27 5.62 17.96
N ARG A 95 -1.37 5.01 17.50
CA ARG A 95 -2.20 4.07 18.27
C ARG A 95 -1.40 2.85 18.69
N PHE A 96 -0.71 2.23 17.73
CA PHE A 96 0.14 1.07 17.99
C PHE A 96 1.19 1.36 19.07
N LEU A 97 1.95 2.47 18.94
CA LEU A 97 3.01 2.84 19.88
C LEU A 97 2.48 3.24 21.26
N SER A 98 1.22 3.68 21.38
CA SER A 98 0.56 3.92 22.66
C SER A 98 -0.05 2.66 23.28
N GLY A 99 0.10 1.47 22.65
CA GLY A 99 -0.41 0.20 23.14
C GLY A 99 -1.87 -0.09 22.77
N ASP A 100 -2.51 0.78 21.98
CA ASP A 100 -3.89 0.60 21.50
C ASP A 100 -3.92 -0.36 20.30
N PHE A 101 -3.53 -1.61 20.55
CA PHE A 101 -3.45 -2.65 19.51
C PHE A 101 -4.81 -3.07 18.98
N GLN A 102 -5.86 -2.97 19.83
CA GLN A 102 -7.21 -3.33 19.42
C GLN A 102 -7.72 -2.40 18.32
N THR A 103 -7.53 -1.09 18.47
CA THR A 103 -7.91 -0.13 17.42
C THR A 103 -7.17 -0.42 16.11
N VAL A 104 -5.86 -0.74 16.17
CA VAL A 104 -5.10 -1.08 14.97
C VAL A 104 -5.64 -2.34 14.30
N PHE A 105 -5.95 -3.37 15.06
CA PHE A 105 -6.58 -4.61 14.56
C PHE A 105 -7.92 -4.32 13.89
N ASP A 106 -8.81 -3.57 14.57
CA ASP A 106 -10.16 -3.27 14.08
C ASP A 106 -10.11 -2.41 12.80
N GLU A 107 -9.17 -1.47 12.69
CA GLU A 107 -8.95 -0.68 11.48
C GLU A 107 -8.59 -1.59 10.28
N VAL A 108 -7.69 -2.56 10.45
CA VAL A 108 -7.32 -3.49 9.39
C VAL A 108 -8.49 -4.40 9.03
N VAL A 109 -9.25 -4.93 10.01
CA VAL A 109 -10.46 -5.73 9.77
C VAL A 109 -11.48 -4.96 8.94
N GLN A 110 -11.75 -3.69 9.28
CA GLN A 110 -12.70 -2.87 8.54
C GLN A 110 -12.19 -2.55 7.13
N ALA A 111 -10.90 -2.24 6.99
CA ALA A 111 -10.27 -2.03 5.69
C ALA A 111 -10.39 -3.29 4.81
N LYS A 112 -10.12 -4.48 5.37
CA LYS A 112 -10.26 -5.75 4.63
C LYS A 112 -11.69 -6.02 4.20
N LYS A 113 -12.67 -5.77 5.07
CA LYS A 113 -14.10 -5.88 4.71
C LYS A 113 -14.47 -4.94 3.55
N MET A 114 -13.95 -3.70 3.57
CA MET A 114 -14.19 -2.73 2.51
C MET A 114 -13.55 -3.15 1.19
N CYS A 115 -12.37 -3.79 1.24
CA CYS A 115 -11.67 -4.27 0.05
C CYS A 115 -12.36 -5.45 -0.65
N ASP A 116 -13.13 -6.29 0.08
CA ASP A 116 -13.80 -7.48 -0.45
C ASP A 116 -12.85 -8.35 -1.29
N LYS A 117 -12.95 -8.28 -2.61
CA LYS A 117 -12.12 -9.03 -3.58
C LYS A 117 -10.81 -8.35 -3.94
N VAL A 118 -10.65 -7.10 -3.56
CA VAL A 118 -9.43 -6.31 -3.79
C VAL A 118 -8.38 -6.70 -2.75
N HIS A 119 -7.14 -6.89 -3.16
CA HIS A 119 -6.07 -7.25 -2.23
C HIS A 119 -5.74 -6.08 -1.30
N LEU A 120 -5.68 -6.36 0.00
CA LEU A 120 -5.25 -5.42 1.02
C LEU A 120 -3.79 -5.68 1.40
N LYS A 121 -2.94 -4.68 1.22
CA LYS A 121 -1.57 -4.68 1.73
C LYS A 121 -1.46 -3.70 2.89
N VAL A 122 -0.92 -4.16 4.02
CA VAL A 122 -0.81 -3.37 5.24
C VAL A 122 0.64 -2.91 5.44
N ILE A 123 0.87 -1.60 5.31
CA ILE A 123 2.17 -0.97 5.53
C ILE A 123 2.34 -0.75 7.03
N LEU A 124 3.39 -1.36 7.59
CA LEU A 124 3.70 -1.27 9.01
C LEU A 124 4.54 -0.03 9.35
N GLU A 125 5.31 0.49 8.39
CA GLU A 125 6.35 1.52 8.56
C GLU A 125 7.35 1.12 9.64
N THR A 126 8.02 0.02 9.40
CA THR A 126 8.88 -0.67 10.37
C THR A 126 9.97 0.18 10.99
N SER A 127 10.47 1.19 10.25
CA SER A 127 11.47 2.14 10.74
C SER A 127 10.98 3.04 11.89
N GLU A 128 9.66 3.16 12.08
CA GLU A 128 9.04 3.95 13.14
C GLU A 128 8.51 3.10 14.31
N LEU A 129 8.57 1.77 14.24
CA LEU A 129 8.08 0.87 15.29
C LEU A 129 9.09 0.61 16.42
N VAL A 130 10.27 1.20 16.34
CA VAL A 130 11.30 1.28 17.39
C VAL A 130 12.04 -0.03 17.66
N THR A 131 11.33 -1.17 17.84
CA THR A 131 11.94 -2.47 18.20
C THR A 131 11.50 -3.58 17.25
N LEU A 132 12.31 -4.63 17.15
CA LEU A 132 11.96 -5.84 16.38
C LEU A 132 10.72 -6.54 16.96
N ASP A 133 10.51 -6.51 18.29
CA ASP A 133 9.31 -7.08 18.92
C ASP A 133 8.04 -6.34 18.50
N ASN A 134 8.11 -5.00 18.37
CA ASN A 134 6.99 -4.21 17.86
C ASN A 134 6.70 -4.53 16.39
N ILE A 135 7.74 -4.72 15.58
CA ILE A 135 7.58 -5.11 14.17
C ILE A 135 6.89 -6.45 14.05
N ARG A 136 7.34 -7.45 14.82
CA ARG A 136 6.69 -8.77 14.87
C ARG A 136 5.23 -8.66 15.31
N ARG A 137 4.95 -7.94 16.39
CA ARG A 137 3.58 -7.75 16.89
C ARG A 137 2.68 -7.06 15.86
N ALA A 138 3.15 -6.01 15.20
CA ALA A 138 2.40 -5.33 14.16
C ALA A 138 2.11 -6.26 12.96
N SER A 139 3.07 -7.12 12.59
CA SER A 139 2.91 -8.13 11.56
C SER A 139 1.83 -9.14 11.94
N GLU A 140 1.90 -9.69 13.16
CA GLU A 140 0.91 -10.64 13.69
C GLU A 140 -0.50 -10.04 13.73
N ILE A 141 -0.64 -8.78 14.17
CA ILE A 141 -1.92 -8.05 14.19
C ILE A 141 -2.47 -7.92 12.76
N ALA A 142 -1.67 -7.46 11.81
CA ALA A 142 -2.11 -7.25 10.44
C ALA A 142 -2.54 -8.58 9.77
N MET A 143 -1.78 -9.65 9.96
CA MET A 143 -2.10 -10.97 9.44
C MET A 143 -3.37 -11.54 10.08
N ALA A 144 -3.50 -11.48 11.41
CA ALA A 144 -4.69 -11.94 12.13
C ALA A 144 -5.96 -11.16 11.76
N ALA A 145 -5.81 -9.88 11.40
CA ALA A 145 -6.90 -9.04 10.92
C ALA A 145 -7.30 -9.29 9.44
N GLY A 146 -6.59 -10.19 8.73
CA GLY A 146 -6.93 -10.62 7.39
C GLY A 146 -6.24 -9.87 6.25
N ALA A 147 -5.12 -9.21 6.50
CA ALA A 147 -4.30 -8.62 5.43
C ALA A 147 -3.85 -9.71 4.44
N ASP A 148 -3.94 -9.42 3.14
CA ASP A 148 -3.40 -10.34 2.12
C ASP A 148 -1.87 -10.25 2.05
N PHE A 149 -1.31 -9.08 2.37
CA PHE A 149 0.14 -8.83 2.43
C PHE A 149 0.47 -7.87 3.57
N ILE A 150 1.66 -8.02 4.15
CA ILE A 150 2.30 -7.01 5.01
C ILE A 150 3.44 -6.35 4.24
N LYS A 151 3.66 -5.07 4.48
CA LYS A 151 4.66 -4.24 3.81
C LYS A 151 5.53 -3.50 4.81
N THR A 152 6.82 -3.42 4.57
CA THR A 152 7.74 -2.76 5.49
C THR A 152 7.50 -1.26 5.60
N SER A 153 7.33 -0.56 4.47
CA SER A 153 7.58 0.89 4.42
C SER A 153 6.68 1.63 3.44
N THR A 154 6.35 2.88 3.76
CA THR A 154 5.69 3.83 2.85
C THR A 154 6.63 4.33 1.74
N GLY A 155 7.95 4.30 1.97
CA GLY A 155 8.93 4.99 1.14
C GLY A 155 9.01 6.50 1.42
N LYS A 156 8.36 6.99 2.50
CA LYS A 156 8.36 8.41 2.92
C LYS A 156 9.14 8.64 4.22
N ALA A 157 9.50 7.57 4.93
CA ALA A 157 10.40 7.63 6.08
C ALA A 157 11.87 7.47 5.66
N LYS A 158 12.80 7.78 6.59
CA LYS A 158 14.25 7.78 6.33
C LYS A 158 14.81 6.40 5.97
N CYS A 159 14.27 5.34 6.56
CA CYS A 159 14.77 3.97 6.39
C CYS A 159 13.70 3.08 5.75
N GLY A 160 14.13 2.25 4.82
CA GLY A 160 13.31 1.22 4.19
C GLY A 160 13.50 -0.17 4.82
N ALA A 161 13.21 -1.20 4.03
CA ALA A 161 13.38 -2.59 4.42
C ALA A 161 14.86 -2.94 4.69
N THR A 162 15.09 -3.75 5.72
CA THR A 162 16.40 -4.35 6.01
C THR A 162 16.24 -5.86 6.18
N GLN A 163 17.34 -6.61 6.06
CA GLN A 163 17.29 -8.07 6.24
C GLN A 163 16.74 -8.48 7.62
N PRO A 164 17.22 -7.91 8.76
CA PRO A 164 16.67 -8.26 10.07
C PRO A 164 15.17 -7.99 10.19
N VAL A 165 14.70 -6.85 9.68
CA VAL A 165 13.28 -6.50 9.67
C VAL A 165 12.45 -7.50 8.87
N THR A 166 12.93 -7.87 7.67
CA THR A 166 12.21 -8.80 6.80
C THR A 166 12.14 -10.21 7.40
N LEU A 167 13.17 -10.63 8.14
CA LEU A 167 13.18 -11.93 8.82
C LEU A 167 12.21 -11.99 10.02
N VAL A 168 11.92 -10.84 10.63
CA VAL A 168 11.04 -10.75 11.81
C VAL A 168 9.57 -10.64 11.41
N MET A 169 9.30 -10.07 10.26
CA MET A 169 7.95 -9.97 9.66
C MET A 169 7.43 -11.33 9.22
#